data_384493c28e44556da6d70bffa68deff2
#
_entry.id   384493c28e44556da6d70bffa68deff2
#
_cell.length_a   1.000
_cell.length_b   1.000
_cell.length_c   1.000
_cell.angle_alpha   90.00
_cell.angle_beta   90.00
_cell.angle_gamma   90.00
#
_symmetry.space_group_name_H-M   'P 1'
#
loop_
_entity.id
_entity.type
_entity.pdbx_description
1 polymer ?
#
loop_
_entity_poly.entity_id
_entity_poly.type
_entity_poly.pdbx_seq_one_letter_code
_entity_poly.pdbx_strand_id
1 'polypeptide(L)'
;MKKILFLSLLILPFTGCKTNNSEWKNLILNNSLEGWHIFQDDGTKSGWTVENDVFIFDAKMSSENMLVSDASLLSNKKYLSFEIKFDWKIEKGGNSGFMWGVSEDDKYKFPYQTGPEIQILETKTYSNPKSILGGEIESNNIIEDLGKKKKFLGAVYGIYAPQNPYEGNPPGQWNSFHITIDHQNNKGKVILNGILINDFKLKGNEWDSLVNKSKFSQSQDYEYLGKERWYGFAKSPKGFICLQDHPGKAYFKNIRIKEL
;
A
#
# COMPACT_ATOMS: atom_id res chain seq x y z
N MET A 1 29.32 -11.28 -74.79
CA MET A 1 28.24 -11.58 -73.85
C MET A 1 28.71 -11.11 -72.46
N LYS A 2 28.17 -9.99 -71.94
CA LYS A 2 28.52 -9.44 -70.61
C LYS A 2 27.53 -10.02 -69.59
N LYS A 3 28.04 -10.74 -68.58
CA LYS A 3 27.24 -11.25 -67.46
C LYS A 3 27.06 -10.10 -66.46
N ILE A 4 25.81 -9.69 -66.19
CA ILE A 4 25.43 -8.74 -65.16
C ILE A 4 25.17 -9.56 -63.89
N LEU A 5 25.97 -9.31 -62.82
CA LEU A 5 25.79 -9.91 -61.52
C LEU A 5 24.83 -9.01 -60.71
N PHE A 6 23.64 -9.55 -60.41
CA PHE A 6 22.69 -8.86 -59.51
C PHE A 6 23.09 -9.16 -58.06
N LEU A 7 23.55 -8.15 -57.35
CA LEU A 7 23.82 -8.19 -55.92
C LEU A 7 22.53 -7.83 -55.17
N SER A 8 21.82 -8.83 -54.64
CA SER A 8 20.64 -8.61 -53.81
C SER A 8 21.07 -8.19 -52.40
N LEU A 9 20.81 -6.93 -52.08
CA LEU A 9 21.03 -6.36 -50.73
C LEU A 9 19.91 -6.85 -49.79
N LEU A 10 20.22 -7.75 -48.90
CA LEU A 10 19.29 -8.23 -47.86
C LEU A 10 19.20 -7.18 -46.74
N ILE A 11 18.12 -6.40 -46.75
CA ILE A 11 17.83 -5.44 -45.63
C ILE A 11 17.17 -6.24 -44.50
N LEU A 12 17.93 -6.55 -43.47
CA LEU A 12 17.39 -7.10 -42.22
C LEU A 12 16.65 -5.97 -41.45
N PRO A 13 15.39 -6.16 -41.06
CA PRO A 13 14.70 -5.18 -40.24
C PRO A 13 15.34 -5.23 -38.81
N PHE A 14 15.95 -4.15 -38.42
CA PHE A 14 16.30 -3.91 -37.03
C PHE A 14 15.00 -3.75 -36.24
N THR A 15 14.50 -4.81 -35.63
CA THR A 15 13.50 -4.71 -34.57
C THR A 15 14.17 -4.10 -33.35
N GLY A 16 14.10 -2.78 -33.26
CA GLY A 16 14.52 -2.07 -32.07
C GLY A 16 13.70 -2.54 -30.87
N CYS A 17 14.35 -3.28 -29.98
CA CYS A 17 13.80 -3.58 -28.66
C CYS A 17 13.54 -2.23 -28.00
N LYS A 18 12.27 -1.82 -27.87
CA LYS A 18 11.89 -0.67 -27.04
C LYS A 18 12.22 -1.07 -25.60
N THR A 19 13.39 -0.69 -25.12
CA THR A 19 13.66 -0.64 -23.69
C THR A 19 12.69 0.40 -23.11
N ASN A 20 11.61 -0.06 -22.49
CA ASN A 20 10.77 0.80 -21.65
C ASN A 20 11.64 1.22 -20.46
N ASN A 21 12.45 2.27 -20.64
CA ASN A 21 13.10 2.96 -19.54
C ASN A 21 11.99 3.76 -18.85
N SER A 22 11.23 3.08 -17.98
CA SER A 22 10.21 3.76 -17.19
C SER A 22 10.92 4.65 -16.16
N GLU A 23 10.79 5.96 -16.33
CA GLU A 23 11.37 6.94 -15.44
C GLU A 23 10.55 7.06 -14.14
N TRP A 24 11.22 7.45 -13.07
CA TRP A 24 10.57 7.80 -11.81
C TRP A 24 9.76 9.09 -11.97
N LYS A 25 8.47 9.03 -11.67
CA LYS A 25 7.55 10.17 -11.70
C LYS A 25 7.19 10.60 -10.28
N ASN A 26 7.27 11.90 -10.01
CA ASN A 26 6.75 12.47 -8.77
C ASN A 26 5.23 12.38 -8.77
N LEU A 27 4.67 12.09 -7.60
CA LEU A 27 3.23 12.05 -7.37
C LEU A 27 2.73 13.17 -6.47
N ILE A 28 3.60 14.02 -5.94
CA ILE A 28 3.25 15.30 -5.31
C ILE A 28 3.56 16.39 -6.33
N LEU A 29 2.53 17.08 -6.79
CA LEU A 29 2.62 18.09 -7.84
C LEU A 29 2.14 19.44 -7.30
N ASN A 30 2.90 20.50 -7.61
CA ASN A 30 2.50 21.88 -7.34
C ASN A 30 2.08 22.16 -5.88
N ASN A 31 2.68 21.48 -4.90
CA ASN A 31 2.31 21.59 -3.48
C ASN A 31 0.79 21.44 -3.28
N SER A 32 0.18 20.47 -3.92
CA SER A 32 -1.26 20.24 -3.92
C SER A 32 -1.62 18.76 -3.95
N LEU A 33 -2.90 18.43 -3.77
CA LEU A 33 -3.46 17.09 -3.98
C LEU A 33 -3.73 16.78 -5.45
N GLU A 34 -3.22 17.57 -6.39
CA GLU A 34 -3.36 17.27 -7.82
C GLU A 34 -2.88 15.87 -8.15
N GLY A 35 -3.68 15.11 -8.88
CA GLY A 35 -3.40 13.69 -9.19
C GLY A 35 -3.89 12.70 -8.12
N TRP A 36 -4.58 13.21 -7.09
CA TRP A 36 -5.18 12.42 -6.02
C TRP A 36 -6.62 12.82 -5.75
N HIS A 37 -7.40 11.93 -5.13
CA HIS A 37 -8.77 12.19 -4.66
C HIS A 37 -9.03 11.38 -3.39
N ILE A 38 -10.08 11.75 -2.66
CA ILE A 38 -10.53 11.02 -1.48
C ILE A 38 -11.40 9.84 -1.95
N PHE A 39 -11.23 8.69 -1.33
CA PHE A 39 -12.04 7.50 -1.61
C PHE A 39 -13.54 7.82 -1.41
N GLN A 40 -14.34 7.65 -2.48
CA GLN A 40 -15.79 7.92 -2.48
C GLN A 40 -16.16 9.28 -1.85
N ASP A 41 -15.43 10.32 -2.24
CA ASP A 41 -15.58 11.67 -1.70
C ASP A 41 -17.04 12.14 -1.73
N ASP A 42 -17.61 12.37 -0.56
CA ASP A 42 -18.96 12.90 -0.36
C ASP A 42 -18.98 14.41 -0.10
N GLY A 43 -17.84 15.08 -0.25
CA GLY A 43 -17.64 16.51 -0.01
C GLY A 43 -17.40 16.87 1.46
N THR A 44 -17.20 15.89 2.35
CA THR A 44 -16.83 16.14 3.74
C THR A 44 -15.35 16.52 3.86
N LYS A 45 -14.98 17.14 5.00
CA LYS A 45 -13.57 17.45 5.27
C LYS A 45 -12.78 16.17 5.46
N SER A 46 -11.82 15.90 4.57
CA SER A 46 -11.03 14.66 4.56
C SER A 46 -9.92 14.62 5.62
N GLY A 47 -9.54 15.74 6.20
CA GLY A 47 -8.38 15.83 7.10
C GLY A 47 -7.02 15.86 6.37
N TRP A 48 -7.00 15.77 5.04
CA TRP A 48 -5.78 15.88 4.24
C TRP A 48 -5.47 17.33 3.88
N THR A 49 -4.20 17.71 4.07
CA THR A 49 -3.63 19.00 3.64
C THR A 49 -2.29 18.79 2.96
N VAL A 50 -1.80 19.81 2.25
CA VAL A 50 -0.46 19.78 1.64
C VAL A 50 0.31 21.02 2.08
N GLU A 51 1.49 20.82 2.64
CA GLU A 51 2.38 21.91 3.07
C GLU A 51 3.82 21.57 2.70
N ASN A 52 4.48 22.44 1.93
CA ASN A 52 5.88 22.24 1.49
C ASN A 52 6.14 20.87 0.85
N ASP A 53 5.26 20.45 -0.07
CA ASP A 53 5.30 19.14 -0.73
C ASP A 53 5.24 17.93 0.23
N VAL A 54 4.60 18.13 1.39
CA VAL A 54 4.27 17.07 2.35
C VAL A 54 2.76 16.90 2.37
N PHE A 55 2.27 15.70 2.09
CA PHE A 55 0.89 15.31 2.39
C PHE A 55 0.77 15.06 3.89
N ILE A 56 -0.19 15.71 4.51
CA ILE A 56 -0.45 15.61 5.95
C ILE A 56 -1.89 15.15 6.13
N PHE A 57 -2.06 14.04 6.80
CA PHE A 57 -3.35 13.64 7.35
C PHE A 57 -3.41 14.00 8.83
N ASP A 58 -4.48 14.69 9.26
CA ASP A 58 -4.77 14.98 10.66
C ASP A 58 -6.23 14.63 10.96
N ALA A 59 -6.44 13.57 11.69
CA ALA A 59 -7.78 13.10 12.07
C ALA A 59 -8.61 14.16 12.81
N LYS A 60 -7.97 15.12 13.50
CA LYS A 60 -8.65 16.23 14.19
C LYS A 60 -9.24 17.28 13.24
N MET A 61 -8.76 17.31 11.99
CA MET A 61 -9.24 18.23 10.95
C MET A 61 -10.35 17.61 10.09
N SER A 62 -10.59 16.33 10.21
CA SER A 62 -11.71 15.64 9.60
C SER A 62 -13.01 15.84 10.40
N SER A 63 -14.16 15.43 9.85
CA SER A 63 -15.44 15.56 10.55
C SER A 63 -15.45 14.78 11.88
N GLU A 64 -16.18 15.28 12.88
CA GLU A 64 -16.16 14.81 14.28
C GLU A 64 -16.50 13.32 14.51
N ASN A 65 -16.93 12.59 13.46
CA ASN A 65 -17.35 11.19 13.55
C ASN A 65 -16.37 10.18 12.95
N MET A 66 -15.14 10.58 12.62
CA MET A 66 -14.16 9.67 12.02
C MET A 66 -13.59 8.66 13.02
N LEU A 67 -14.37 7.64 13.30
CA LEU A 67 -13.87 6.41 13.92
C LEU A 67 -13.40 5.37 12.88
N VAL A 68 -13.54 5.66 11.56
CA VAL A 68 -13.36 4.69 10.48
C VAL A 68 -12.68 5.36 9.29
N SER A 69 -11.82 4.64 8.61
CA SER A 69 -11.04 5.02 7.43
C SER A 69 -11.90 5.32 6.19
N ASP A 70 -12.59 6.43 6.16
CA ASP A 70 -13.47 6.86 5.07
C ASP A 70 -12.94 8.06 4.27
N ALA A 71 -11.75 8.57 4.62
CA ALA A 71 -11.08 9.67 3.92
C ALA A 71 -9.70 9.27 3.35
N SER A 72 -9.49 8.00 3.05
CA SER A 72 -8.23 7.55 2.45
C SER A 72 -7.96 8.23 1.11
N LEU A 73 -6.69 8.57 0.87
CA LEU A 73 -6.25 9.33 -0.30
C LEU A 73 -5.83 8.38 -1.42
N LEU A 74 -6.51 8.43 -2.58
CA LEU A 74 -6.27 7.60 -3.74
C LEU A 74 -5.58 8.37 -4.86
N SER A 75 -4.70 7.69 -5.61
CA SER A 75 -4.17 8.22 -6.87
C SER A 75 -5.28 8.26 -7.94
N ASN A 76 -5.30 9.31 -8.80
CA ASN A 76 -6.25 9.35 -9.94
C ASN A 76 -5.92 8.31 -11.01
N LYS A 77 -4.67 7.84 -11.06
CA LYS A 77 -4.21 6.81 -12.00
C LYS A 77 -4.20 5.43 -11.33
N LYS A 78 -4.63 4.41 -12.09
CA LYS A 78 -4.51 2.99 -11.70
C LYS A 78 -3.19 2.41 -12.18
N TYR A 79 -2.54 1.62 -11.34
CA TYR A 79 -1.26 0.97 -11.61
C TYR A 79 -1.41 -0.56 -11.55
N LEU A 80 -0.64 -1.28 -12.36
CA LEU A 80 -0.60 -2.75 -12.38
C LEU A 80 0.66 -3.27 -11.70
N SER A 81 1.82 -3.00 -12.28
CA SER A 81 3.14 -3.37 -11.75
C SER A 81 3.98 -2.11 -11.65
N PHE A 82 4.60 -1.91 -10.50
CA PHE A 82 5.34 -0.67 -10.22
C PHE A 82 6.33 -0.84 -9.07
N GLU A 83 7.29 0.06 -9.03
CA GLU A 83 8.03 0.40 -7.83
C GLU A 83 7.56 1.76 -7.33
N ILE A 84 7.40 1.93 -6.03
CA ILE A 84 7.09 3.21 -5.40
C ILE A 84 8.07 3.48 -4.26
N LYS A 85 8.49 4.73 -4.15
CA LYS A 85 9.32 5.24 -3.05
C LYS A 85 8.62 6.41 -2.41
N PHE A 86 8.61 6.45 -1.11
CA PHE A 86 8.13 7.60 -0.35
C PHE A 86 8.73 7.63 1.05
N ASP A 87 8.82 8.82 1.61
CA ASP A 87 9.11 9.01 3.02
C ASP A 87 7.80 9.18 3.78
N TRP A 88 7.73 8.59 4.97
CA TRP A 88 6.59 8.70 5.86
C TRP A 88 7.02 9.00 7.29
N LYS A 89 6.14 9.61 8.05
CA LYS A 89 6.32 9.94 9.46
C LYS A 89 4.97 9.85 10.16
N ILE A 90 4.96 9.23 11.34
CA ILE A 90 3.80 9.12 12.22
C ILE A 90 4.16 9.54 13.63
N GLU A 91 3.16 9.90 14.42
CA GLU A 91 3.32 10.23 15.83
C GLU A 91 3.35 8.97 16.70
N LYS A 92 3.58 9.14 18.01
CA LYS A 92 3.49 8.04 18.98
C LYS A 92 2.07 7.45 18.96
N GLY A 93 1.98 6.13 18.86
CA GLY A 93 0.72 5.42 18.66
C GLY A 93 0.10 5.62 17.28
N GLY A 94 0.85 6.19 16.33
CA GLY A 94 0.38 6.42 14.98
C GLY A 94 0.20 5.13 14.19
N ASN A 95 -0.78 5.17 13.28
CA ASN A 95 -1.12 4.11 12.34
C ASN A 95 -1.48 4.73 11.00
N SER A 96 -1.13 4.06 9.92
CA SER A 96 -1.48 4.37 8.54
C SER A 96 -1.16 3.15 7.68
N GLY A 97 -1.27 3.27 6.35
CA GLY A 97 -0.94 2.19 5.43
C GLY A 97 -0.76 2.67 4.01
N PHE A 98 -0.03 1.88 3.24
CA PHE A 98 0.02 1.99 1.79
C PHE A 98 -0.73 0.81 1.18
N MET A 99 -1.73 1.07 0.33
CA MET A 99 -2.50 0.03 -0.36
C MET A 99 -2.29 0.09 -1.86
N TRP A 100 -2.46 -1.07 -2.52
CA TRP A 100 -2.45 -1.18 -3.97
C TRP A 100 -3.63 -2.01 -4.46
N GLY A 101 -3.93 -1.92 -5.76
CA GLY A 101 -5.04 -2.67 -6.35
C GLY A 101 -6.40 -2.26 -5.81
N VAL A 102 -6.52 -1.04 -5.27
CA VAL A 102 -7.78 -0.53 -4.75
C VAL A 102 -8.76 -0.32 -5.89
N SER A 103 -9.98 -0.81 -5.69
CA SER A 103 -11.14 -0.57 -6.56
C SER A 103 -12.12 0.33 -5.82
N GLU A 104 -12.52 1.40 -6.48
CA GLU A 104 -13.54 2.33 -6.01
C GLU A 104 -14.84 2.02 -6.74
N ASP A 105 -15.66 1.19 -6.10
CA ASP A 105 -16.97 0.75 -6.58
C ASP A 105 -17.94 0.98 -5.43
N ASP A 106 -19.13 1.49 -5.68
CA ASP A 106 -20.15 1.89 -4.68
C ASP A 106 -20.53 0.80 -3.68
N LYS A 107 -20.30 -0.46 -4.04
CA LYS A 107 -20.52 -1.61 -3.13
C LYS A 107 -19.48 -1.73 -2.01
N TYR A 108 -18.33 -1.08 -2.13
CA TYR A 108 -17.29 -1.09 -1.12
C TYR A 108 -17.30 0.22 -0.34
N LYS A 109 -17.30 0.13 0.97
CA LYS A 109 -17.27 1.30 1.86
C LYS A 109 -15.87 1.79 2.19
N PHE A 110 -14.86 0.93 2.01
CA PHE A 110 -13.50 1.22 2.45
C PHE A 110 -12.48 0.67 1.44
N PRO A 111 -11.37 1.35 1.20
CA PRO A 111 -10.35 0.92 0.25
C PRO A 111 -9.71 -0.43 0.62
N TYR A 112 -9.58 -0.74 1.91
CA TYR A 112 -9.03 -2.01 2.40
C TYR A 112 -9.94 -3.23 2.13
N GLN A 113 -11.17 -3.04 1.64
CA GLN A 113 -12.02 -4.15 1.21
C GLN A 113 -11.54 -4.76 -0.11
N THR A 114 -10.74 -4.02 -0.87
CA THR A 114 -10.21 -4.46 -2.17
C THR A 114 -8.69 -4.44 -2.24
N GLY A 115 -8.04 -3.43 -1.65
CA GLY A 115 -6.60 -3.23 -1.69
C GLY A 115 -5.87 -3.92 -0.53
N PRO A 116 -4.91 -4.81 -0.80
CA PRO A 116 -3.97 -5.24 0.22
C PRO A 116 -3.13 -4.07 0.72
N GLU A 117 -2.73 -4.12 1.99
CA GLU A 117 -2.08 -3.02 2.69
C GLU A 117 -0.67 -3.39 3.15
N ILE A 118 0.30 -2.52 2.88
CA ILE A 118 1.59 -2.50 3.59
C ILE A 118 1.42 -1.62 4.82
N GLN A 119 1.55 -2.23 5.98
CA GLN A 119 1.29 -1.59 7.27
C GLN A 119 2.33 -0.52 7.61
N ILE A 120 1.87 0.65 8.03
CA ILE A 120 2.64 1.71 8.66
C ILE A 120 2.17 1.84 10.11
N LEU A 121 3.04 1.51 11.06
CA LEU A 121 2.65 1.40 12.46
C LEU A 121 3.79 1.80 13.40
N GLU A 122 3.48 2.54 14.45
CA GLU A 122 4.41 2.75 15.55
C GLU A 122 4.43 1.50 16.47
N THR A 123 5.43 0.65 16.24
CA THR A 123 5.49 -0.69 16.81
C THR A 123 5.58 -0.74 18.33
N LYS A 124 6.26 0.21 18.98
CA LYS A 124 6.47 0.17 20.45
C LYS A 124 5.17 0.34 21.23
N THR A 125 4.32 1.25 20.81
CA THR A 125 3.00 1.45 21.43
C THR A 125 2.12 0.23 21.19
N TYR A 126 2.10 -0.31 19.97
CA TYR A 126 1.28 -1.47 19.61
C TYR A 126 1.85 -2.81 20.10
N SER A 127 3.13 -2.86 20.48
CA SER A 127 3.71 -4.02 21.16
C SER A 127 3.34 -4.10 22.64
N ASN A 128 2.81 -3.01 23.22
CA ASN A 128 2.35 -2.99 24.59
C ASN A 128 0.83 -3.24 24.66
N PRO A 129 0.37 -4.41 25.15
CA PRO A 129 -1.05 -4.76 25.18
C PRO A 129 -1.92 -3.77 25.95
N LYS A 130 -1.34 -3.08 26.96
CA LYS A 130 -2.05 -2.10 27.77
C LYS A 130 -2.43 -0.82 27.01
N SER A 131 -1.78 -0.54 25.87
CA SER A 131 -1.98 0.72 25.14
C SER A 131 -3.07 0.66 24.09
N ILE A 132 -3.46 -0.54 23.61
CA ILE A 132 -4.31 -0.70 22.44
C ILE A 132 -5.81 -0.74 22.77
N LEU A 133 -6.20 -1.20 23.95
CA LEU A 133 -7.60 -1.52 24.26
C LEU A 133 -8.15 -0.88 25.53
N GLY A 134 -7.38 -0.01 26.22
CA GLY A 134 -7.84 0.59 27.49
C GLY A 134 -8.20 -0.43 28.57
N GLY A 135 -7.83 -1.71 28.40
CA GLY A 135 -8.14 -2.83 29.26
C GLY A 135 -6.93 -3.72 29.53
N GLU A 136 -6.89 -4.31 30.72
CA GLU A 136 -5.90 -5.30 31.12
C GLU A 136 -6.09 -6.58 30.30
N ILE A 137 -5.16 -6.85 29.35
CA ILE A 137 -5.02 -8.18 28.77
C ILE A 137 -3.80 -8.81 29.45
N GLU A 138 -4.05 -9.67 30.41
CA GLU A 138 -3.06 -10.61 30.90
C GLU A 138 -2.73 -11.62 29.81
N SER A 139 -1.63 -11.43 29.06
CA SER A 139 -1.01 -12.56 28.38
C SER A 139 0.45 -12.32 28.09
N ASN A 140 1.27 -13.14 28.71
CA ASN A 140 2.70 -13.30 28.41
C ASN A 140 2.94 -13.99 27.03
N ASN A 141 1.88 -14.34 26.28
CA ASN A 141 1.93 -15.07 25.00
C ASN A 141 1.77 -14.18 23.76
N ILE A 142 1.79 -12.86 23.91
CA ILE A 142 1.48 -11.91 22.84
C ILE A 142 2.55 -11.87 21.73
N ILE A 143 3.78 -12.25 22.02
CA ILE A 143 4.92 -12.18 21.09
C ILE A 143 4.98 -13.41 20.16
N GLU A 144 4.39 -14.53 20.52
CA GLU A 144 4.46 -15.79 19.75
C GLU A 144 3.36 -15.97 18.70
N ASP A 145 2.28 -15.17 18.72
CA ASP A 145 1.20 -15.30 17.76
C ASP A 145 1.62 -14.74 16.39
N LEU A 146 1.83 -15.64 15.43
CA LEU A 146 2.07 -15.30 14.02
C LEU A 146 0.99 -14.36 13.45
N GLY A 147 -0.24 -14.42 13.97
CA GLY A 147 -1.32 -13.51 13.62
C GLY A 147 -1.01 -12.05 13.98
N LYS A 148 -0.28 -11.81 15.08
CA LYS A 148 0.10 -10.46 15.49
C LYS A 148 1.26 -9.90 14.68
N LYS A 149 2.24 -10.73 14.31
CA LYS A 149 3.35 -10.32 13.44
C LYS A 149 2.88 -9.85 12.07
N LYS A 150 1.74 -10.37 11.58
CA LYS A 150 1.10 -9.94 10.34
C LYS A 150 0.44 -8.55 10.40
N LYS A 151 0.48 -7.89 11.54
CA LYS A 151 0.00 -6.52 11.75
C LYS A 151 1.14 -5.53 12.04
N PHE A 152 2.39 -5.97 12.01
CA PHE A 152 3.55 -5.12 12.26
C PHE A 152 3.91 -4.24 11.07
N LEU A 153 4.75 -3.24 11.34
CA LEU A 153 5.32 -2.35 10.34
C LEU A 153 5.91 -3.15 9.17
N GLY A 154 5.48 -2.81 7.95
CA GLY A 154 5.91 -3.46 6.70
C GLY A 154 5.32 -4.84 6.43
N ALA A 155 4.37 -5.33 7.26
CA ALA A 155 3.58 -6.51 6.93
C ALA A 155 2.68 -6.24 5.71
N VAL A 156 2.37 -7.29 4.93
CA VAL A 156 1.12 -7.30 4.16
C VAL A 156 0.04 -7.64 5.17
N TYR A 157 -0.72 -6.64 5.60
CA TYR A 157 -1.59 -6.70 6.77
C TYR A 157 -2.50 -7.93 6.78
N GLY A 158 -2.37 -8.73 7.82
CA GLY A 158 -3.15 -9.96 8.00
C GLY A 158 -2.76 -11.13 7.10
N ILE A 159 -1.83 -10.96 6.14
CA ILE A 159 -1.43 -11.98 5.15
C ILE A 159 0.02 -12.43 5.39
N TYR A 160 1.00 -11.55 5.18
CA TYR A 160 2.43 -11.85 5.36
C TYR A 160 3.03 -11.02 6.49
N ALA A 161 3.63 -11.71 7.46
CA ALA A 161 4.49 -11.06 8.44
C ALA A 161 5.83 -10.66 7.78
N PRO A 162 6.48 -9.57 8.21
CA PRO A 162 7.85 -9.29 7.79
C PRO A 162 8.77 -10.44 8.17
N GLN A 163 9.63 -10.90 7.22
CA GLN A 163 10.64 -11.91 7.50
C GLN A 163 11.79 -11.34 8.34
N ASN A 164 12.12 -10.06 8.11
CA ASN A 164 13.13 -9.33 8.88
C ASN A 164 12.45 -8.13 9.57
N PRO A 165 11.78 -8.34 10.71
CA PRO A 165 11.08 -7.25 11.38
C PRO A 165 12.07 -6.17 11.83
N TYR A 166 11.74 -4.92 11.50
CA TYR A 166 12.52 -3.74 11.84
C TYR A 166 11.56 -2.63 12.29
N GLU A 167 11.85 -2.01 13.42
CA GLU A 167 10.94 -1.01 14.03
C GLU A 167 10.93 0.34 13.31
N GLY A 168 11.91 0.58 12.42
CA GLY A 168 12.10 1.88 11.80
C GLY A 168 12.67 2.92 12.77
N ASN A 169 12.63 4.17 12.33
CA ASN A 169 13.01 5.31 13.17
C ASN A 169 11.89 5.63 14.17
N PRO A 170 12.22 6.23 15.33
CA PRO A 170 11.25 6.61 16.36
C PRO A 170 10.10 7.49 15.84
N PRO A 171 8.95 7.52 16.57
CA PRO A 171 7.85 8.42 16.25
C PRO A 171 8.32 9.87 16.10
N GLY A 172 7.72 10.59 15.15
CA GLY A 172 8.10 11.96 14.80
C GLY A 172 9.34 12.07 13.89
N GLN A 173 10.00 10.97 13.58
CA GLN A 173 11.11 10.91 12.62
C GLN A 173 10.67 10.31 11.28
N TRP A 174 11.34 10.73 10.21
CA TRP A 174 11.08 10.24 8.87
C TRP A 174 11.63 8.82 8.68
N ASN A 175 10.85 7.98 8.05
CA ASN A 175 11.22 6.68 7.52
C ASN A 175 11.03 6.69 6.01
N SER A 176 11.70 5.80 5.29
CA SER A 176 11.54 5.63 3.86
C SER A 176 11.07 4.23 3.51
N PHE A 177 10.07 4.13 2.64
CA PHE A 177 9.72 2.89 1.97
C PHE A 177 10.19 2.88 0.51
N HIS A 178 10.67 1.72 0.07
CA HIS A 178 10.74 1.34 -1.32
C HIS A 178 9.98 0.03 -1.49
N ILE A 179 8.83 0.11 -2.16
CA ILE A 179 7.91 -1.01 -2.33
C ILE A 179 7.90 -1.40 -3.81
N THR A 180 7.96 -2.70 -4.09
CA THR A 180 7.79 -3.29 -5.42
C THR A 180 6.51 -4.12 -5.43
N ILE A 181 5.64 -3.88 -6.40
CA ILE A 181 4.47 -4.69 -6.71
C ILE A 181 4.60 -5.09 -8.18
N ASP A 182 5.00 -6.33 -8.43
CA ASP A 182 5.26 -6.87 -9.77
C ASP A 182 4.38 -8.08 -10.05
N HIS A 183 3.22 -7.84 -10.64
CA HIS A 183 2.26 -8.89 -10.99
C HIS A 183 2.74 -9.80 -12.11
N GLN A 184 3.65 -9.33 -12.97
CA GLN A 184 4.20 -10.14 -14.07
C GLN A 184 5.10 -11.24 -13.49
N ASN A 185 5.99 -10.88 -12.59
CA ASN A 185 6.93 -11.81 -11.95
C ASN A 185 6.40 -12.38 -10.62
N ASN A 186 5.14 -12.09 -10.26
CA ASN A 186 4.50 -12.55 -9.02
C ASN A 186 5.33 -12.22 -7.78
N LYS A 187 5.71 -10.95 -7.63
CA LYS A 187 6.66 -10.53 -6.61
C LYS A 187 6.24 -9.23 -5.94
N GLY A 188 6.18 -9.25 -4.63
CA GLY A 188 6.08 -8.10 -3.77
C GLY A 188 7.32 -7.96 -2.90
N LYS A 189 7.80 -6.73 -2.67
CA LYS A 189 8.92 -6.43 -1.76
C LYS A 189 8.65 -5.16 -0.98
N VAL A 190 9.12 -5.15 0.26
CA VAL A 190 9.14 -3.96 1.11
C VAL A 190 10.54 -3.76 1.66
N ILE A 191 11.14 -2.62 1.32
CA ILE A 191 12.41 -2.15 1.87
C ILE A 191 12.12 -0.94 2.75
N LEU A 192 12.49 -1.01 4.02
CA LEU A 192 12.35 0.06 5.01
C LEU A 192 13.74 0.60 5.37
N ASN A 193 13.97 1.90 5.17
CA ASN A 193 15.24 2.56 5.46
C ASN A 193 16.47 1.83 4.85
N GLY A 194 16.30 1.28 3.64
CA GLY A 194 17.34 0.52 2.94
C GLY A 194 17.43 -0.96 3.31
N ILE A 195 16.66 -1.44 4.28
CA ILE A 195 16.67 -2.84 4.74
C ILE A 195 15.49 -3.58 4.12
N LEU A 196 15.73 -4.72 3.43
CA LEU A 196 14.68 -5.60 2.95
C LEU A 196 14.00 -6.27 4.16
N ILE A 197 12.74 -5.92 4.42
CA ILE A 197 11.99 -6.44 5.57
C ILE A 197 10.94 -7.48 5.16
N ASN A 198 10.43 -7.41 3.92
CA ASN A 198 9.41 -8.35 3.45
C ASN A 198 9.60 -8.66 1.96
N ASP A 199 9.48 -9.94 1.58
CA ASP A 199 9.46 -10.45 0.20
C ASP A 199 8.34 -11.50 0.11
N PHE A 200 7.37 -11.32 -0.79
CA PHE A 200 6.14 -12.10 -0.81
C PHE A 200 5.60 -12.32 -2.22
N LYS A 201 4.70 -13.30 -2.35
CA LYS A 201 3.94 -13.55 -3.58
C LYS A 201 2.67 -12.72 -3.60
N LEU A 202 2.21 -12.35 -4.81
CA LEU A 202 0.99 -11.56 -5.03
C LEU A 202 -0.20 -12.42 -5.47
N LYS A 203 0.04 -13.69 -5.79
CA LYS A 203 -0.96 -14.64 -6.29
C LYS A 203 -0.46 -16.08 -6.16
N GLY A 204 -1.38 -17.04 -6.37
CA GLY A 204 -1.10 -18.48 -6.36
C GLY A 204 -1.42 -19.13 -5.03
N ASN A 205 -1.21 -20.45 -4.94
CA ASN A 205 -1.69 -21.29 -3.84
C ASN A 205 -1.29 -20.80 -2.44
N GLU A 206 -0.08 -20.26 -2.30
CA GLU A 206 0.39 -19.73 -1.03
C GLU A 206 -0.42 -18.48 -0.63
N TRP A 207 -0.54 -17.50 -1.55
CA TRP A 207 -1.34 -16.30 -1.34
C TRP A 207 -2.79 -16.65 -1.01
N ASP A 208 -3.41 -17.50 -1.83
CA ASP A 208 -4.82 -17.89 -1.67
C ASP A 208 -5.06 -18.59 -0.33
N SER A 209 -4.13 -19.48 0.08
CA SER A 209 -4.20 -20.13 1.40
C SER A 209 -4.10 -19.13 2.54
N LEU A 210 -3.22 -18.13 2.45
CA LEU A 210 -3.05 -17.12 3.49
C LEU A 210 -4.26 -16.18 3.56
N VAL A 211 -4.83 -15.76 2.43
CA VAL A 211 -6.06 -14.95 2.37
C VAL A 211 -7.22 -15.73 2.99
N ASN A 212 -7.40 -17.00 2.62
CA ASN A 212 -8.47 -17.83 3.16
C ASN A 212 -8.39 -18.10 4.67
N LYS A 213 -7.18 -18.01 5.24
CA LYS A 213 -6.93 -18.14 6.71
C LYS A 213 -6.96 -16.79 7.44
N SER A 214 -7.17 -15.69 6.73
CA SER A 214 -7.18 -14.34 7.29
C SER A 214 -8.60 -13.80 7.48
N LYS A 215 -8.70 -12.60 8.08
CA LYS A 215 -9.98 -11.87 8.16
C LYS A 215 -10.56 -11.50 6.79
N PHE A 216 -9.76 -11.58 5.72
CA PHE A 216 -10.17 -11.28 4.35
C PHE A 216 -10.77 -12.50 3.64
N SER A 217 -10.94 -13.62 4.33
CA SER A 217 -11.60 -14.79 3.79
C SER A 217 -13.06 -14.48 3.42
N GLN A 218 -13.45 -14.90 2.22
CA GLN A 218 -14.85 -14.77 1.76
C GLN A 218 -15.81 -15.70 2.53
N SER A 219 -15.27 -16.71 3.22
CA SER A 219 -16.04 -17.67 4.00
C SER A 219 -16.40 -17.18 5.40
N GLN A 220 -15.85 -16.03 5.84
CA GLN A 220 -16.14 -15.50 7.17
C GLN A 220 -17.32 -14.52 7.08
N ASP A 221 -18.45 -14.91 7.65
CA ASP A 221 -19.60 -14.04 7.91
C ASP A 221 -19.23 -13.07 9.05
N TYR A 222 -18.83 -11.86 8.70
CA TYR A 222 -18.73 -10.79 9.68
C TYR A 222 -19.96 -9.89 9.57
N GLU A 223 -20.81 -9.89 10.57
CA GLU A 223 -22.04 -9.08 10.66
C GLU A 223 -21.82 -7.57 10.44
N TYR A 224 -20.62 -7.08 10.75
CA TYR A 224 -20.33 -5.65 10.82
C TYR A 224 -20.32 -4.92 9.47
N LEU A 225 -20.01 -5.57 8.34
CA LEU A 225 -19.91 -4.92 7.03
C LEU A 225 -20.75 -5.61 5.92
N GLY A 226 -21.59 -6.59 6.24
CA GLY A 226 -22.41 -7.33 5.28
C GLY A 226 -21.68 -8.43 4.52
N LYS A 227 -22.43 -9.25 3.78
CA LYS A 227 -21.93 -10.48 3.13
C LYS A 227 -20.91 -10.25 2.02
N GLU A 228 -20.84 -9.05 1.44
CA GLU A 228 -19.93 -8.71 0.32
C GLU A 228 -18.58 -8.13 0.77
N ARG A 229 -18.32 -8.18 2.06
CA ARG A 229 -17.20 -7.48 2.69
C ARG A 229 -15.86 -7.64 2.01
N TRP A 230 -15.51 -8.85 1.59
CA TRP A 230 -14.18 -9.19 1.08
C TRP A 230 -14.17 -9.74 -0.35
N TYR A 231 -15.29 -9.69 -1.06
CA TYR A 231 -15.38 -10.22 -2.43
C TYR A 231 -14.33 -9.63 -3.38
N GLY A 232 -14.01 -8.37 -3.20
CA GLY A 232 -13.05 -7.63 -4.00
C GLY A 232 -11.61 -7.73 -3.53
N PHE A 233 -11.35 -8.32 -2.36
CA PHE A 233 -10.01 -8.29 -1.78
C PHE A 233 -8.98 -8.95 -2.70
N ALA A 234 -7.97 -8.15 -3.11
CA ALA A 234 -6.89 -8.55 -4.02
C ALA A 234 -7.34 -9.08 -5.40
N LYS A 235 -8.57 -8.76 -5.84
CA LYS A 235 -9.10 -9.21 -7.14
C LYS A 235 -8.77 -8.27 -8.29
N SER A 236 -8.37 -7.04 -8.00
CA SER A 236 -8.03 -6.02 -9.00
C SER A 236 -6.52 -5.78 -9.03
N PRO A 237 -5.74 -6.57 -9.79
CA PRO A 237 -4.29 -6.36 -9.85
C PRO A 237 -3.93 -4.97 -10.39
N LYS A 238 -4.74 -4.40 -11.31
CA LYS A 238 -4.65 -3.01 -11.75
C LYS A 238 -5.68 -2.17 -11.03
N GLY A 239 -5.23 -1.39 -10.05
CA GLY A 239 -6.09 -0.54 -9.23
C GLY A 239 -5.37 0.74 -8.81
N PHE A 240 -6.06 1.54 -8.02
CA PHE A 240 -5.49 2.73 -7.41
C PHE A 240 -4.45 2.35 -6.34
N ILE A 241 -3.47 3.22 -6.14
CA ILE A 241 -2.67 3.22 -4.90
C ILE A 241 -3.36 4.14 -3.89
N CYS A 242 -3.18 3.84 -2.62
CA CYS A 242 -3.88 4.53 -1.56
C CYS A 242 -2.94 4.77 -0.38
N LEU A 243 -3.06 5.96 0.22
CA LEU A 243 -2.51 6.31 1.52
C LEU A 243 -3.66 6.31 2.52
N GLN A 244 -3.54 5.48 3.56
CA GLN A 244 -4.60 5.29 4.52
C GLN A 244 -4.69 6.47 5.50
N ASP A 245 -5.88 6.98 5.69
CA ASP A 245 -6.29 7.75 6.85
C ASP A 245 -6.50 6.80 8.05
N HIS A 246 -6.06 7.22 9.22
CA HIS A 246 -6.29 6.49 10.47
C HIS A 246 -6.22 7.50 11.63
N PRO A 247 -6.92 7.28 12.76
CA PRO A 247 -6.82 8.17 13.91
C PRO A 247 -5.37 8.54 14.27
N GLY A 248 -5.10 9.85 14.39
CA GLY A 248 -3.77 10.41 14.61
C GLY A 248 -3.30 11.28 13.46
N LYS A 249 -1.99 11.46 13.34
CA LYS A 249 -1.35 12.20 12.25
C LYS A 249 -0.39 11.31 11.47
N ALA A 250 -0.46 11.42 10.14
CA ALA A 250 0.47 10.80 9.22
C ALA A 250 0.99 11.83 8.21
N TYR A 251 2.24 11.69 7.80
CA TYR A 251 2.92 12.60 6.89
C TYR A 251 3.60 11.79 5.80
N PHE A 252 3.51 12.25 4.55
CA PHE A 252 4.10 11.61 3.39
C PHE A 252 4.76 12.65 2.49
N LYS A 253 5.97 12.36 2.01
CA LYS A 253 6.70 13.20 1.05
C LYS A 253 7.56 12.37 0.11
N ASN A 254 8.14 13.03 -0.89
CA ASN A 254 9.04 12.38 -1.86
C ASN A 254 8.40 11.17 -2.56
N ILE A 255 7.07 11.22 -2.77
CA ILE A 255 6.31 10.10 -3.36
C ILE A 255 6.66 10.02 -4.84
N ARG A 256 7.34 8.96 -5.24
CA ARG A 256 7.77 8.72 -6.62
C ARG A 256 7.43 7.30 -7.04
N ILE A 257 6.91 7.14 -8.25
CA ILE A 257 6.52 5.85 -8.80
C ILE A 257 7.24 5.61 -10.14
N LYS A 258 7.52 4.33 -10.40
CA LYS A 258 8.05 3.84 -11.68
C LYS A 258 7.24 2.61 -12.09
N GLU A 259 6.58 2.66 -13.24
CA GLU A 259 5.84 1.52 -13.81
C GLU A 259 6.82 0.48 -14.35
N LEU A 260 6.52 -0.82 -14.15
CA LEU A 260 7.33 -1.96 -14.58
C LEU A 260 6.76 -2.63 -15.84
#